data_f3accf01ee30ec7871d44a5c97952275
#
_entry.id   f3accf01ee30ec7871d44a5c97952275
#
_cell.length_a   1.000
_cell.length_b   1.000
_cell.length_c   1.000
_cell.angle_alpha   90.00
_cell.angle_beta   90.00
_cell.angle_gamma   90.00
#
_symmetry.space_group_name_H-M   'P 1'
#
loop_
_entity.id
_entity.type
_entity.pdbx_description
1 polymer ?
#
loop_
_entity_poly.entity_id
_entity_poly.type
_entity_poly.pdbx_seq_one_letter_code
_entity_poly.pdbx_strand_id
1 'polypeptide(L)'
;MKYSIIILITQLLLWGCCRSERSILKSFYKALDGDKWEHKENWLSDKPLNEWYGITTDEKGKVVKIQLSDTMTGKVPANLKHLKKLQSLHLDCMAGGIRLEVNNYPSLKELGLHGYINQLTVENCSELEKLSATPKYFDNFHIDHCPQLSFLELEGPPFETIKKTLDLPSFPKLSELKIHRLVLDQLHINNCFNLKKINIYDCQLEELNLSSCANLEYLKVSGNDSLHILDLSRCVKLDSIDVSRNSITQLNISNCKKLRYLNCYFNKLSELELNSSLLCTLNCSDNEISKLDVTNFKELKHLYCDGNNLSELDISKCEKLEQLTCGFNNLSELNVRQNSKLYFIECGGNNLQSIDLSKNQELEDFCCEDSPIKELDLSSCTKLERINIYGSQITTIDISHLNKLYYFKAYRSSLKTIWVSKNFEPMDMWFIEDDVVCKTKQ
;
A
#
# COMPACT_ATOMS: atom_id res chain seq x y z
N MET A 1 -52.18 -49.35 -14.33
CA MET A 1 -50.76 -49.52 -13.95
C MET A 1 -49.74 -49.14 -15.01
N LYS A 2 -49.87 -49.48 -16.30
CA LYS A 2 -48.86 -49.10 -17.33
C LYS A 2 -48.75 -47.59 -17.57
N TYR A 3 -49.82 -46.80 -17.52
CA TYR A 3 -49.82 -45.36 -17.71
C TYR A 3 -49.20 -44.60 -16.53
N SER A 4 -49.37 -45.11 -15.30
CA SER A 4 -48.79 -44.46 -14.12
C SER A 4 -47.26 -44.64 -14.07
N ILE A 5 -46.71 -45.72 -14.60
CA ILE A 5 -45.26 -45.98 -14.69
C ILE A 5 -44.61 -45.10 -15.75
N ILE A 6 -45.30 -44.87 -16.88
CA ILE A 6 -44.81 -43.99 -17.96
C ILE A 6 -44.77 -42.54 -17.50
N ILE A 7 -45.79 -42.07 -16.76
CA ILE A 7 -45.82 -40.71 -16.19
C ILE A 7 -44.73 -40.55 -15.12
N LEU A 8 -44.50 -41.57 -14.29
CA LEU A 8 -43.41 -41.56 -13.29
C LEU A 8 -42.01 -41.55 -13.94
N ILE A 9 -41.83 -42.31 -15.02
CA ILE A 9 -40.58 -42.36 -15.79
C ILE A 9 -40.37 -41.06 -16.56
N THR A 10 -41.42 -40.47 -17.12
CA THR A 10 -41.31 -39.14 -17.76
C THR A 10 -41.10 -38.02 -16.73
N GLN A 11 -41.68 -38.10 -15.54
CA GLN A 11 -41.37 -37.15 -14.46
C GLN A 11 -39.96 -37.39 -13.90
N LEU A 12 -39.51 -38.63 -13.75
CA LEU A 12 -38.12 -38.94 -13.37
C LEU A 12 -37.10 -38.56 -14.47
N LEU A 13 -37.46 -38.66 -15.74
CA LEU A 13 -36.66 -38.16 -16.86
C LEU A 13 -36.67 -36.64 -16.95
N LEU A 14 -37.76 -35.98 -16.57
CA LEU A 14 -37.84 -34.51 -16.45
C LEU A 14 -37.14 -33.98 -15.19
N TRP A 15 -37.05 -34.74 -14.11
CA TRP A 15 -36.27 -34.42 -12.91
C TRP A 15 -34.80 -34.86 -13.02
N GLY A 16 -34.51 -35.84 -13.91
CA GLY A 16 -33.17 -36.35 -14.20
C GLY A 16 -32.49 -35.68 -15.36
N CYS A 17 -32.97 -34.53 -15.85
CA CYS A 17 -32.23 -33.72 -16.79
C CYS A 17 -31.02 -33.13 -16.07
N CYS A 18 -30.01 -33.97 -15.82
CA CYS A 18 -28.65 -33.53 -15.53
C CYS A 18 -28.24 -32.65 -16.72
N ARG A 19 -28.51 -31.33 -16.62
CA ARG A 19 -28.06 -30.37 -17.64
C ARG A 19 -26.58 -30.59 -17.84
N SER A 20 -26.16 -30.99 -19.03
CA SER A 20 -24.75 -31.20 -19.32
C SER A 20 -23.99 -29.90 -19.03
N GLU A 21 -22.76 -29.96 -18.55
CA GLU A 21 -21.94 -28.76 -18.29
C GLU A 21 -21.88 -27.85 -19.53
N ARG A 22 -21.85 -28.44 -20.72
CA ARG A 22 -21.99 -27.73 -21.99
C ARG A 22 -23.28 -26.92 -22.09
N SER A 23 -24.43 -27.48 -21.68
CA SER A 23 -25.71 -26.76 -21.68
C SER A 23 -25.71 -25.60 -20.68
N ILE A 24 -25.07 -25.78 -19.52
CA ILE A 24 -24.89 -24.73 -18.52
C ILE A 24 -24.06 -23.58 -19.09
N LEU A 25 -22.90 -23.91 -19.71
CA LEU A 25 -22.04 -22.92 -20.33
C LEU A 25 -22.70 -22.20 -21.52
N LYS A 26 -23.49 -22.90 -22.35
CA LYS A 26 -24.27 -22.28 -23.42
C LYS A 26 -25.30 -21.27 -22.86
N SER A 27 -25.94 -21.58 -21.70
CA SER A 27 -26.84 -20.63 -21.06
C SER A 27 -26.11 -19.43 -20.44
N PHE A 28 -24.91 -19.66 -19.92
CA PHE A 28 -24.04 -18.62 -19.36
C PHE A 28 -23.61 -17.63 -20.48
N TYR A 29 -23.14 -18.14 -21.62
CA TYR A 29 -22.76 -17.34 -22.79
C TYR A 29 -23.92 -16.43 -23.23
N LYS A 30 -25.11 -17.02 -23.42
CA LYS A 30 -26.30 -16.26 -23.84
C LYS A 30 -26.73 -15.21 -22.83
N ALA A 31 -26.65 -15.51 -21.55
CA ALA A 31 -27.09 -14.62 -20.46
C ALA A 31 -26.17 -13.40 -20.28
N LEU A 32 -24.92 -13.48 -20.76
CA LEU A 32 -23.92 -12.44 -20.65
C LEU A 32 -23.57 -11.80 -22.01
N ASP A 33 -24.49 -11.86 -22.99
CA ASP A 33 -24.28 -11.29 -24.33
C ASP A 33 -23.04 -11.81 -25.05
N GLY A 34 -22.75 -13.10 -24.96
CA GLY A 34 -21.55 -13.73 -25.49
C GLY A 34 -21.31 -13.50 -26.98
N ASP A 35 -22.35 -13.20 -27.77
CA ASP A 35 -22.20 -12.86 -29.19
C ASP A 35 -21.39 -11.56 -29.38
N LYS A 36 -21.35 -10.69 -28.38
CA LYS A 36 -20.61 -9.43 -28.38
C LYS A 36 -19.19 -9.56 -27.83
N TRP A 37 -18.80 -10.73 -27.29
CA TRP A 37 -17.46 -10.94 -26.77
C TRP A 37 -16.42 -10.90 -27.89
N GLU A 38 -15.29 -10.29 -27.60
CA GLU A 38 -14.14 -10.26 -28.49
C GLU A 38 -13.47 -11.65 -28.55
N HIS A 39 -13.34 -12.30 -27.39
CA HIS A 39 -12.72 -13.61 -27.24
C HIS A 39 -13.79 -14.67 -26.95
N LYS A 40 -14.19 -15.39 -27.98
CA LYS A 40 -15.24 -16.43 -27.90
C LYS A 40 -14.90 -17.71 -28.68
N GLU A 41 -13.63 -17.97 -28.83
CA GLU A 41 -13.13 -19.11 -29.59
C GLU A 41 -13.73 -20.41 -29.07
N ASN A 42 -14.30 -21.15 -30.01
CA ASN A 42 -14.98 -22.45 -29.80
C ASN A 42 -16.25 -22.41 -28.93
N TRP A 43 -16.68 -21.26 -28.39
CA TRP A 43 -17.96 -21.19 -27.68
C TRP A 43 -19.12 -21.63 -28.60
N LEU A 44 -20.10 -22.32 -28.01
CA LEU A 44 -21.26 -22.93 -28.69
C LEU A 44 -20.94 -24.08 -29.65
N SER A 45 -19.67 -24.39 -29.92
CA SER A 45 -19.27 -25.51 -30.80
C SER A 45 -19.40 -26.87 -30.10
N ASP A 46 -19.12 -27.96 -30.87
CA ASP A 46 -19.10 -29.33 -30.35
C ASP A 46 -17.70 -29.77 -29.88
N LYS A 47 -16.70 -28.90 -29.97
CA LYS A 47 -15.34 -29.18 -29.47
C LYS A 47 -15.33 -29.48 -27.97
N PRO A 48 -14.32 -30.18 -27.44
CA PRO A 48 -14.15 -30.39 -25.98
C PRO A 48 -14.18 -29.06 -25.21
N LEU A 49 -14.72 -29.09 -23.96
CA LEU A 49 -14.92 -27.86 -23.18
C LEU A 49 -13.61 -27.16 -22.83
N ASN A 50 -12.51 -27.89 -22.67
CA ASN A 50 -11.17 -27.34 -22.43
C ASN A 50 -10.57 -26.58 -23.63
N GLU A 51 -11.20 -26.68 -24.80
CA GLU A 51 -10.85 -25.87 -25.98
C GLU A 51 -11.69 -24.59 -26.09
N TRP A 52 -12.70 -24.41 -25.25
CA TRP A 52 -13.47 -23.17 -25.23
C TRP A 52 -12.68 -22.09 -24.49
N TYR A 53 -12.60 -20.91 -25.07
CA TYR A 53 -11.86 -19.81 -24.48
C TYR A 53 -12.25 -19.58 -23.00
N GLY A 54 -11.24 -19.52 -22.15
CA GLY A 54 -11.41 -19.26 -20.71
C GLY A 54 -11.95 -20.42 -19.88
N ILE A 55 -12.16 -21.61 -20.46
CA ILE A 55 -12.64 -22.81 -19.75
C ILE A 55 -11.49 -23.78 -19.49
N THR A 56 -11.36 -24.22 -18.24
CA THR A 56 -10.43 -25.29 -17.85
C THR A 56 -11.22 -26.45 -17.28
N THR A 57 -10.85 -27.68 -17.67
CA THR A 57 -11.46 -28.91 -17.16
C THR A 57 -10.46 -29.79 -16.44
N ASP A 58 -10.95 -30.68 -15.56
CA ASP A 58 -10.15 -31.77 -14.99
C ASP A 58 -9.91 -32.91 -16.03
N GLU A 59 -9.17 -33.93 -15.63
CA GLU A 59 -8.86 -35.13 -16.47
C GLU A 59 -10.12 -35.88 -16.94
N LYS A 60 -11.26 -35.69 -16.26
CA LYS A 60 -12.55 -36.28 -16.60
C LYS A 60 -13.43 -35.33 -17.45
N GLY A 61 -12.88 -34.23 -17.92
CA GLY A 61 -13.57 -33.22 -18.71
C GLY A 61 -14.60 -32.39 -17.93
N LYS A 62 -14.52 -32.35 -16.57
CA LYS A 62 -15.39 -31.53 -15.74
C LYS A 62 -14.81 -30.11 -15.59
N VAL A 63 -15.65 -29.10 -15.70
CA VAL A 63 -15.24 -27.70 -15.59
C VAL A 63 -14.79 -27.40 -14.16
N VAL A 64 -13.53 -26.97 -14.02
CA VAL A 64 -12.91 -26.59 -12.73
C VAL A 64 -12.59 -25.10 -12.64
N LYS A 65 -12.44 -24.41 -13.79
CA LYS A 65 -12.15 -22.99 -13.83
C LYS A 65 -12.85 -22.31 -15.01
N ILE A 66 -13.37 -21.13 -14.75
CA ILE A 66 -13.84 -20.17 -15.76
C ILE A 66 -13.06 -18.87 -15.54
N GLN A 67 -12.36 -18.39 -16.57
CA GLN A 67 -11.63 -17.14 -16.56
C GLN A 67 -11.87 -16.38 -17.86
N LEU A 68 -12.62 -15.31 -17.78
CA LEU A 68 -13.02 -14.50 -18.91
C LEU A 68 -12.73 -13.03 -18.66
N SER A 69 -12.21 -12.34 -19.68
CA SER A 69 -12.02 -10.90 -19.69
C SER A 69 -12.64 -10.36 -20.98
N ASP A 70 -13.79 -9.70 -20.88
CA ASP A 70 -14.53 -9.22 -22.04
C ASP A 70 -15.62 -8.21 -21.65
N THR A 71 -16.29 -7.63 -22.65
CA THR A 71 -17.49 -6.82 -22.46
C THR A 71 -18.68 -7.72 -22.15
N MET A 72 -19.07 -7.79 -20.88
CA MET A 72 -20.15 -8.65 -20.41
C MET A 72 -21.29 -7.82 -19.84
N THR A 73 -22.53 -8.17 -20.20
CA THR A 73 -23.72 -7.53 -19.67
C THR A 73 -24.78 -8.57 -19.30
N GLY A 74 -25.55 -8.29 -18.24
CA GLY A 74 -26.67 -9.15 -17.89
C GLY A 74 -26.56 -9.78 -16.51
N LYS A 75 -27.28 -10.90 -16.30
CA LYS A 75 -27.29 -11.64 -15.03
C LYS A 75 -26.69 -13.02 -15.26
N VAL A 76 -25.67 -13.35 -14.45
CA VAL A 76 -25.09 -14.70 -14.45
C VAL A 76 -26.19 -15.70 -14.07
N PRO A 77 -26.40 -16.77 -14.87
CA PRO A 77 -27.54 -17.66 -14.65
C PRO A 77 -27.34 -18.55 -13.41
N ALA A 78 -28.38 -18.69 -12.60
CA ALA A 78 -28.35 -19.45 -11.36
C ALA A 78 -28.00 -20.95 -11.53
N ASN A 79 -28.09 -21.50 -12.74
CA ASN A 79 -27.72 -22.89 -13.03
C ASN A 79 -26.20 -23.12 -13.06
N LEU A 80 -25.37 -22.06 -13.06
CA LEU A 80 -23.90 -22.17 -13.03
C LEU A 80 -23.43 -22.96 -11.80
N LYS A 81 -24.15 -22.89 -10.66
CA LYS A 81 -23.88 -23.69 -9.45
C LYS A 81 -23.92 -25.21 -9.64
N HIS A 82 -24.48 -25.69 -10.76
CA HIS A 82 -24.50 -27.11 -11.11
C HIS A 82 -23.18 -27.59 -11.74
N LEU A 83 -22.22 -26.70 -12.02
CA LEU A 83 -20.83 -27.06 -12.27
C LEU A 83 -20.17 -27.50 -10.96
N LYS A 84 -20.44 -28.72 -10.53
CA LYS A 84 -20.11 -29.21 -9.17
C LYS A 84 -18.62 -29.27 -8.84
N LYS A 85 -17.74 -29.17 -9.85
CA LYS A 85 -16.29 -29.16 -9.71
C LYS A 85 -15.68 -27.79 -9.91
N LEU A 86 -16.49 -26.76 -10.13
CA LEU A 86 -16.01 -25.40 -10.32
C LEU A 86 -15.33 -24.88 -9.06
N GLN A 87 -14.01 -24.67 -9.15
CA GLN A 87 -13.15 -24.19 -8.05
C GLN A 87 -12.79 -22.71 -8.18
N SER A 88 -12.74 -22.20 -9.43
CA SER A 88 -12.31 -20.82 -9.68
C SER A 88 -13.22 -20.19 -10.73
N LEU A 89 -13.77 -19.00 -10.39
CA LEU A 89 -14.58 -18.19 -11.28
C LEU A 89 -13.99 -16.77 -11.30
N HIS A 90 -13.39 -16.38 -12.43
CA HIS A 90 -12.87 -15.04 -12.65
C HIS A 90 -13.56 -14.41 -13.85
N LEU A 91 -14.20 -13.27 -13.61
CA LEU A 91 -14.87 -12.48 -14.64
C LEU A 91 -14.36 -11.04 -14.57
N ASP A 92 -13.74 -10.59 -15.66
CA ASP A 92 -13.29 -9.21 -15.81
C ASP A 92 -14.21 -8.52 -16.81
N CYS A 93 -15.10 -7.66 -16.30
CA CYS A 93 -16.14 -6.99 -17.07
C CYS A 93 -15.66 -5.61 -17.50
N MET A 94 -15.10 -5.51 -18.68
CA MET A 94 -14.52 -4.26 -19.20
C MET A 94 -15.56 -3.14 -19.41
N ALA A 95 -16.80 -3.49 -19.70
CA ALA A 95 -17.91 -2.53 -19.84
C ALA A 95 -19.28 -3.20 -19.64
N GLY A 96 -20.32 -2.41 -19.39
CA GLY A 96 -21.72 -2.81 -19.35
C GLY A 96 -22.25 -3.15 -17.95
N GLY A 97 -21.65 -4.10 -17.26
CA GLY A 97 -21.98 -4.48 -15.90
C GLY A 97 -22.83 -5.74 -15.76
N ILE A 98 -22.42 -6.59 -14.83
CA ILE A 98 -23.09 -7.86 -14.54
C ILE A 98 -23.78 -7.84 -13.17
N ARG A 99 -24.76 -8.74 -13.00
CA ARG A 99 -25.34 -9.11 -11.72
C ARG A 99 -24.99 -10.57 -11.45
N LEU A 100 -24.48 -10.84 -10.27
CA LEU A 100 -24.04 -12.19 -9.89
C LEU A 100 -24.57 -12.56 -8.50
N GLU A 101 -25.21 -13.71 -8.45
CA GLU A 101 -25.63 -14.38 -7.20
C GLU A 101 -24.84 -15.69 -7.09
N VAL A 102 -23.86 -15.74 -6.22
CA VAL A 102 -23.05 -16.92 -5.91
C VAL A 102 -23.58 -17.55 -4.63
N ASN A 103 -24.55 -18.44 -4.77
CA ASN A 103 -25.22 -19.06 -3.64
C ASN A 103 -25.17 -20.60 -3.75
N ASN A 104 -24.63 -21.25 -2.71
CA ASN A 104 -24.47 -22.71 -2.65
C ASN A 104 -23.58 -23.29 -3.76
N TYR A 105 -22.38 -22.71 -3.97
CA TYR A 105 -21.34 -23.27 -4.84
C TYR A 105 -20.43 -24.20 -4.01
N PRO A 106 -20.56 -25.54 -4.14
CA PRO A 106 -20.00 -26.45 -3.15
C PRO A 106 -18.48 -26.64 -3.23
N SER A 107 -17.86 -26.28 -4.32
CA SER A 107 -16.41 -26.47 -4.55
C SER A 107 -15.67 -25.19 -4.89
N LEU A 108 -16.38 -24.05 -4.93
CA LEU A 108 -15.78 -22.76 -5.30
C LEU A 108 -14.83 -22.30 -4.22
N LYS A 109 -13.55 -22.11 -4.59
CA LYS A 109 -12.45 -21.66 -3.72
C LYS A 109 -12.05 -20.21 -3.99
N GLU A 110 -12.13 -19.80 -5.26
CA GLU A 110 -11.69 -18.48 -5.68
C GLU A 110 -12.78 -17.81 -6.53
N LEU A 111 -13.13 -16.59 -6.16
CA LEU A 111 -14.04 -15.72 -6.90
C LEU A 111 -13.36 -14.38 -7.14
N GLY A 112 -13.05 -14.07 -8.42
CA GLY A 112 -12.47 -12.81 -8.86
C GLY A 112 -13.45 -12.10 -9.81
N LEU A 113 -13.84 -10.88 -9.46
CA LEU A 113 -14.82 -10.12 -10.20
C LEU A 113 -14.32 -8.69 -10.36
N HIS A 114 -13.82 -8.33 -11.53
CA HIS A 114 -13.27 -7.01 -11.80
C HIS A 114 -14.13 -6.24 -12.83
N GLY A 115 -14.03 -4.91 -12.77
CA GLY A 115 -14.80 -4.04 -13.62
C GLY A 115 -16.20 -3.73 -13.10
N TYR A 116 -17.16 -3.56 -13.98
CA TYR A 116 -18.50 -3.10 -13.59
C TYR A 116 -19.39 -4.23 -13.07
N ILE A 117 -19.55 -4.29 -11.74
CA ILE A 117 -20.42 -5.23 -11.05
C ILE A 117 -21.59 -4.44 -10.46
N ASN A 118 -22.79 -4.67 -11.00
CA ASN A 118 -23.99 -3.93 -10.56
C ASN A 118 -24.64 -4.53 -9.33
N GLN A 119 -24.45 -5.82 -9.10
CA GLN A 119 -24.95 -6.54 -7.93
C GLN A 119 -24.07 -7.77 -7.67
N LEU A 120 -23.65 -7.96 -6.43
CA LEU A 120 -22.93 -9.14 -6.00
C LEU A 120 -23.53 -9.65 -4.68
N THR A 121 -24.02 -10.88 -4.71
CA THR A 121 -24.42 -11.63 -3.52
C THR A 121 -23.61 -12.91 -3.47
N VAL A 122 -22.92 -13.16 -2.35
CA VAL A 122 -22.11 -14.37 -2.12
C VAL A 122 -22.56 -15.00 -0.81
N GLU A 123 -23.20 -16.16 -0.88
CA GLU A 123 -23.78 -16.82 0.29
C GLU A 123 -23.54 -18.33 0.28
N ASN A 124 -23.36 -18.91 1.47
CA ASN A 124 -23.32 -20.36 1.66
C ASN A 124 -22.26 -21.06 0.77
N CYS A 125 -21.09 -20.41 0.57
CA CYS A 125 -19.97 -20.97 -0.18
C CYS A 125 -18.94 -21.55 0.80
N SER A 126 -19.18 -22.81 1.23
CA SER A 126 -18.42 -23.44 2.33
C SER A 126 -16.93 -23.61 2.09
N GLU A 127 -16.49 -23.64 0.83
CA GLU A 127 -15.09 -23.85 0.42
C GLU A 127 -14.42 -22.55 -0.08
N LEU A 128 -15.16 -21.41 -0.09
CA LEU A 128 -14.61 -20.16 -0.62
C LEU A 128 -13.50 -19.62 0.27
N GLU A 129 -12.30 -19.60 -0.29
CA GLU A 129 -11.05 -19.16 0.37
C GLU A 129 -10.69 -17.71 0.03
N LYS A 130 -10.97 -17.29 -1.23
CA LYS A 130 -10.59 -15.96 -1.74
C LYS A 130 -11.72 -15.30 -2.51
N LEU A 131 -11.98 -14.04 -2.17
CA LEU A 131 -12.89 -13.15 -2.90
C LEU A 131 -12.17 -11.84 -3.21
N SER A 132 -12.15 -11.46 -4.49
CA SER A 132 -11.72 -10.15 -4.97
C SER A 132 -12.83 -9.57 -5.85
N ALA A 133 -13.32 -8.37 -5.55
CA ALA A 133 -14.42 -7.76 -6.27
C ALA A 133 -14.32 -6.22 -6.37
N THR A 134 -14.78 -5.69 -7.51
CA THR A 134 -14.91 -4.24 -7.77
C THR A 134 -16.40 -3.88 -7.92
N PRO A 135 -17.16 -3.71 -6.82
CA PRO A 135 -18.58 -3.38 -6.90
C PRO A 135 -18.80 -1.95 -7.39
N LYS A 136 -19.58 -1.77 -8.46
CA LYS A 136 -19.94 -0.43 -8.97
C LYS A 136 -20.85 0.34 -8.00
N TYR A 137 -21.75 -0.36 -7.32
CA TYR A 137 -22.67 0.17 -6.33
C TYR A 137 -22.60 -0.70 -5.08
N PHE A 138 -22.10 -0.15 -3.99
CA PHE A 138 -21.89 -0.90 -2.76
C PHE A 138 -23.19 -1.39 -2.09
N ASP A 139 -24.34 -0.71 -2.33
CA ASP A 139 -25.64 -1.12 -1.80
C ASP A 139 -26.11 -2.49 -2.26
N ASN A 140 -25.54 -2.97 -3.37
CA ASN A 140 -25.86 -4.26 -3.96
C ASN A 140 -24.81 -5.33 -3.67
N PHE A 141 -23.93 -5.09 -2.67
CA PHE A 141 -22.94 -6.05 -2.22
C PHE A 141 -23.41 -6.74 -0.94
N HIS A 142 -23.43 -8.07 -0.95
CA HIS A 142 -23.74 -8.88 0.22
C HIS A 142 -22.85 -10.13 0.22
N ILE A 143 -22.24 -10.43 1.37
CA ILE A 143 -21.43 -11.63 1.58
C ILE A 143 -21.76 -12.20 2.95
N ASP A 144 -22.08 -13.51 3.02
CA ASP A 144 -22.35 -14.19 4.28
C ASP A 144 -22.08 -15.71 4.18
N HIS A 145 -21.94 -16.38 5.34
CA HIS A 145 -21.80 -17.83 5.43
C HIS A 145 -20.69 -18.44 4.54
N CYS A 146 -19.50 -17.78 4.52
CA CYS A 146 -18.29 -18.25 3.84
C CYS A 146 -17.17 -18.56 4.85
N PRO A 147 -17.26 -19.68 5.60
CA PRO A 147 -16.41 -19.94 6.78
C PRO A 147 -14.94 -20.20 6.47
N GLN A 148 -14.59 -20.51 5.22
CA GLN A 148 -13.20 -20.71 4.78
C GLN A 148 -12.56 -19.45 4.23
N LEU A 149 -13.30 -18.33 4.12
CA LEU A 149 -12.77 -17.09 3.56
C LEU A 149 -11.57 -16.61 4.36
N SER A 150 -10.41 -16.58 3.70
CA SER A 150 -9.12 -16.19 4.28
C SER A 150 -8.58 -14.89 3.69
N PHE A 151 -9.05 -14.52 2.49
CA PHE A 151 -8.68 -13.32 1.77
C PHE A 151 -9.92 -12.62 1.22
N LEU A 152 -10.08 -11.33 1.53
CA LEU A 152 -11.12 -10.47 0.99
C LEU A 152 -10.50 -9.19 0.44
N GLU A 153 -10.77 -8.89 -0.83
CA GLU A 153 -10.38 -7.64 -1.49
C GLU A 153 -11.60 -6.99 -2.14
N LEU A 154 -11.81 -5.72 -1.78
CA LEU A 154 -12.87 -4.90 -2.32
C LEU A 154 -12.27 -3.62 -2.88
N GLU A 155 -12.59 -3.31 -4.13
CA GLU A 155 -12.13 -2.09 -4.78
C GLU A 155 -13.31 -1.27 -5.28
N GLY A 156 -13.38 -0.01 -4.85
CA GLY A 156 -14.42 0.92 -5.27
C GLY A 156 -14.22 1.46 -6.69
N PRO A 157 -15.29 1.91 -7.32
CA PRO A 157 -15.21 2.59 -8.60
C PRO A 157 -14.53 3.98 -8.46
N PRO A 158 -13.83 4.47 -9.48
CA PRO A 158 -12.97 5.65 -9.38
C PRO A 158 -13.69 6.99 -9.11
N PHE A 159 -15.02 7.04 -9.08
CA PHE A 159 -15.78 8.29 -8.98
C PHE A 159 -17.03 8.20 -8.08
N GLU A 160 -17.08 7.28 -7.13
CA GLU A 160 -18.17 7.24 -6.17
C GLU A 160 -18.03 8.35 -5.12
N THR A 161 -19.13 9.00 -4.75
CA THR A 161 -19.14 10.10 -3.78
C THR A 161 -20.05 9.83 -2.58
N ILE A 162 -20.79 8.71 -2.59
CA ILE A 162 -21.77 8.40 -1.54
C ILE A 162 -21.08 7.57 -0.46
N LYS A 163 -20.94 8.14 0.72
CA LYS A 163 -20.40 7.46 1.90
C LYS A 163 -21.33 6.38 2.41
N LYS A 164 -20.78 5.25 2.82
CA LYS A 164 -21.53 4.08 3.31
C LYS A 164 -20.80 3.37 4.44
N THR A 165 -21.58 2.67 5.25
CA THR A 165 -21.04 1.75 6.26
C THR A 165 -20.88 0.36 5.65
N LEU A 166 -19.71 -0.24 5.83
CA LEU A 166 -19.44 -1.64 5.50
C LEU A 166 -19.41 -2.50 6.76
N ASP A 167 -20.40 -3.36 6.90
CA ASP A 167 -20.47 -4.36 7.95
C ASP A 167 -19.98 -5.71 7.40
N LEU A 168 -18.80 -6.17 7.84
CA LEU A 168 -18.35 -7.52 7.52
C LEU A 168 -18.87 -8.52 8.57
N PRO A 169 -19.55 -9.60 8.14
CA PRO A 169 -19.99 -10.66 9.04
C PRO A 169 -18.78 -11.40 9.63
N SER A 170 -19.05 -12.39 10.47
CA SER A 170 -17.99 -13.21 11.06
C SER A 170 -17.32 -14.10 10.01
N PHE A 171 -16.05 -13.81 9.74
CA PHE A 171 -15.19 -14.66 8.91
C PHE A 171 -14.06 -15.24 9.76
N PRO A 172 -14.24 -16.44 10.35
CA PRO A 172 -13.32 -16.98 11.35
C PRO A 172 -11.91 -17.29 10.81
N LYS A 173 -11.74 -17.40 9.49
CA LYS A 173 -10.44 -17.64 8.85
C LYS A 173 -9.87 -16.43 8.13
N LEU A 174 -10.57 -15.30 8.11
CA LEU A 174 -10.10 -14.11 7.42
C LEU A 174 -8.77 -13.63 8.02
N SER A 175 -7.72 -13.71 7.23
CA SER A 175 -6.36 -13.34 7.62
C SER A 175 -5.85 -12.10 6.88
N GLU A 176 -6.40 -11.79 5.71
CA GLU A 176 -6.02 -10.63 4.92
C GLU A 176 -7.26 -9.91 4.39
N LEU A 177 -7.31 -8.60 4.66
CA LEU A 177 -8.37 -7.69 4.20
C LEU A 177 -7.74 -6.54 3.42
N LYS A 178 -8.22 -6.33 2.18
CA LYS A 178 -7.87 -5.17 1.36
C LYS A 178 -9.13 -4.43 0.95
N ILE A 179 -9.12 -3.12 1.15
CA ILE A 179 -10.22 -2.23 0.74
C ILE A 179 -9.60 -0.99 0.11
N HIS A 180 -9.92 -0.75 -1.15
CA HIS A 180 -9.31 0.32 -1.92
C HIS A 180 -10.38 1.20 -2.57
N ARG A 181 -10.25 2.52 -2.42
CA ARG A 181 -11.11 3.50 -3.11
C ARG A 181 -12.61 3.31 -2.90
N LEU A 182 -13.03 2.61 -1.86
CA LEU A 182 -14.42 2.56 -1.43
C LEU A 182 -14.71 3.76 -0.53
N VAL A 183 -15.69 4.57 -0.89
CA VAL A 183 -16.09 5.71 -0.08
C VAL A 183 -16.90 5.22 1.13
N LEU A 184 -16.20 5.10 2.25
CA LEU A 184 -16.75 4.59 3.51
C LEU A 184 -16.70 5.69 4.59
N ASP A 185 -17.76 5.81 5.38
CA ASP A 185 -17.72 6.51 6.66
C ASP A 185 -17.26 5.57 7.79
N GLN A 186 -17.74 4.32 7.79
CA GLN A 186 -17.43 3.34 8.81
C GLN A 186 -17.15 1.95 8.22
N LEU A 187 -16.20 1.26 8.84
CA LEU A 187 -15.88 -0.14 8.54
C LEU A 187 -15.95 -0.96 9.82
N HIS A 188 -16.92 -1.90 9.88
CA HIS A 188 -17.10 -2.78 11.01
C HIS A 188 -16.50 -4.17 10.71
N ILE A 189 -15.44 -4.53 11.44
CA ILE A 189 -14.71 -5.81 11.32
C ILE A 189 -14.60 -6.53 12.66
N ASN A 190 -15.56 -6.30 13.54
CA ASN A 190 -15.53 -6.70 14.95
C ASN A 190 -15.41 -8.21 15.20
N ASN A 191 -15.72 -9.04 14.20
CA ASN A 191 -15.72 -10.50 14.31
C ASN A 191 -14.61 -11.18 13.49
N CYS A 192 -13.60 -10.41 13.03
CA CYS A 192 -12.49 -10.92 12.22
C CYS A 192 -11.21 -11.09 13.06
N PHE A 193 -11.25 -11.92 14.10
CA PHE A 193 -10.20 -12.08 15.12
C PHE A 193 -8.86 -12.63 14.60
N ASN A 194 -8.85 -13.24 13.41
CA ASN A 194 -7.65 -13.85 12.82
C ASN A 194 -6.97 -12.97 11.78
N LEU A 195 -7.41 -11.73 11.62
CA LEU A 195 -6.75 -10.77 10.73
C LEU A 195 -5.29 -10.57 11.12
N LYS A 196 -4.40 -10.79 10.14
CA LYS A 196 -2.96 -10.57 10.20
C LYS A 196 -2.53 -9.38 9.37
N LYS A 197 -3.25 -9.12 8.27
CA LYS A 197 -2.94 -8.04 7.34
C LYS A 197 -4.17 -7.25 6.98
N ILE A 198 -4.08 -5.94 7.15
CA ILE A 198 -5.09 -4.98 6.71
C ILE A 198 -4.41 -3.96 5.79
N ASN A 199 -5.01 -3.73 4.62
CA ASN A 199 -4.61 -2.69 3.70
C ASN A 199 -5.84 -1.92 3.22
N ILE A 200 -6.00 -0.68 3.70
CA ILE A 200 -7.13 0.19 3.41
C ILE A 200 -6.57 1.51 2.91
N TYR A 201 -6.87 1.91 1.68
CA TYR A 201 -6.42 3.19 1.19
C TYR A 201 -7.46 3.92 0.33
N ASP A 202 -7.45 5.25 0.41
CA ASP A 202 -8.34 6.15 -0.32
C ASP A 202 -9.84 5.82 -0.11
N CYS A 203 -10.22 5.54 1.15
CA CYS A 203 -11.59 5.12 1.49
C CYS A 203 -12.40 6.19 2.23
N GLN A 204 -11.82 7.36 2.51
CA GLN A 204 -12.46 8.47 3.24
C GLN A 204 -13.02 8.06 4.63
N LEU A 205 -12.40 7.07 5.28
CA LEU A 205 -12.80 6.61 6.61
C LEU A 205 -12.72 7.73 7.63
N GLU A 206 -13.75 7.85 8.47
CA GLU A 206 -13.78 8.73 9.63
C GLU A 206 -13.33 8.02 10.91
N GLU A 207 -13.71 6.73 11.02
CA GLU A 207 -13.40 5.89 12.17
C GLU A 207 -12.95 4.49 11.73
N LEU A 208 -12.03 3.90 12.50
CA LEU A 208 -11.60 2.51 12.32
C LEU A 208 -11.32 1.87 13.68
N ASN A 209 -12.13 0.89 14.05
CA ASN A 209 -11.98 0.14 15.29
C ASN A 209 -11.27 -1.19 15.04
N LEU A 210 -10.04 -1.33 15.56
CA LEU A 210 -9.20 -2.53 15.45
C LEU A 210 -9.03 -3.27 16.78
N SER A 211 -9.84 -2.99 17.79
CA SER A 211 -9.71 -3.55 19.14
C SER A 211 -9.83 -5.09 19.20
N SER A 212 -10.51 -5.71 18.21
CA SER A 212 -10.62 -7.17 18.06
C SER A 212 -9.45 -7.81 17.29
N CYS A 213 -8.57 -7.01 16.67
CA CYS A 213 -7.53 -7.50 15.75
C CYS A 213 -6.19 -7.76 16.46
N ALA A 214 -6.19 -8.49 17.58
CA ALA A 214 -4.98 -8.76 18.37
C ALA A 214 -3.89 -9.58 17.64
N ASN A 215 -4.24 -10.22 16.53
CA ASN A 215 -3.32 -10.99 15.71
C ASN A 215 -2.69 -10.20 14.55
N LEU A 216 -3.00 -8.89 14.45
CA LEU A 216 -2.53 -8.06 13.35
C LEU A 216 -1.00 -7.90 13.39
N GLU A 217 -0.35 -8.22 12.27
CA GLU A 217 1.10 -8.16 12.05
C GLU A 217 1.46 -7.00 11.12
N TYR A 218 0.60 -6.69 10.15
CA TYR A 218 0.76 -5.63 9.16
C TYR A 218 -0.50 -4.78 9.06
N LEU A 219 -0.33 -3.47 9.18
CA LEU A 219 -1.39 -2.48 9.00
C LEU A 219 -0.97 -1.42 8.01
N LYS A 220 -1.76 -1.24 6.96
CA LYS A 220 -1.73 -0.05 6.12
C LYS A 220 -3.11 0.58 6.09
N VAL A 221 -3.19 1.84 6.53
CA VAL A 221 -4.40 2.67 6.47
C VAL A 221 -3.97 4.05 6.01
N SER A 222 -4.07 4.34 4.72
CA SER A 222 -3.52 5.58 4.15
C SER A 222 -4.53 6.30 3.25
N GLY A 223 -4.40 7.62 3.11
CA GLY A 223 -5.27 8.42 2.24
C GLY A 223 -6.72 8.51 2.74
N ASN A 224 -6.91 8.58 4.07
CA ASN A 224 -8.23 8.76 4.66
C ASN A 224 -8.25 10.10 5.42
N ASP A 225 -8.50 11.19 4.70
CA ASP A 225 -8.39 12.56 5.20
C ASP A 225 -9.31 12.89 6.38
N SER A 226 -10.32 12.07 6.64
CA SER A 226 -11.27 12.21 7.75
C SER A 226 -10.91 11.38 8.97
N LEU A 227 -9.86 10.55 8.93
CA LEU A 227 -9.43 9.72 10.05
C LEU A 227 -8.55 10.54 11.01
N HIS A 228 -9.07 10.77 12.24
CA HIS A 228 -8.41 11.64 13.23
C HIS A 228 -7.80 10.90 14.42
N ILE A 229 -8.34 9.74 14.78
CA ILE A 229 -7.91 8.96 15.94
C ILE A 229 -7.73 7.51 15.52
N LEU A 230 -6.59 6.91 15.90
CA LEU A 230 -6.34 5.49 15.68
C LEU A 230 -5.73 4.85 16.93
N ASP A 231 -6.48 3.93 17.56
CA ASP A 231 -6.01 3.17 18.72
C ASP A 231 -5.60 1.75 18.30
N LEU A 232 -4.29 1.49 18.37
CA LEU A 232 -3.67 0.20 18.07
C LEU A 232 -3.17 -0.51 19.34
N SER A 233 -3.54 -0.05 20.54
CA SER A 233 -3.05 -0.59 21.83
C SER A 233 -3.36 -2.08 22.03
N ARG A 234 -4.35 -2.63 21.31
CA ARG A 234 -4.69 -4.06 21.33
C ARG A 234 -3.94 -4.88 20.26
N CYS A 235 -3.32 -4.24 19.28
CA CYS A 235 -2.65 -4.90 18.16
C CYS A 235 -1.17 -5.22 18.50
N VAL A 236 -0.95 -5.99 19.53
CA VAL A 236 0.36 -6.24 20.15
C VAL A 236 1.37 -7.02 19.29
N LYS A 237 0.94 -7.54 18.14
CA LYS A 237 1.79 -8.30 17.21
C LYS A 237 2.27 -7.46 16.02
N LEU A 238 1.85 -6.21 15.92
CA LEU A 238 2.23 -5.34 14.81
C LEU A 238 3.75 -5.23 14.68
N ASP A 239 4.24 -5.56 13.49
CA ASP A 239 5.62 -5.42 13.05
C ASP A 239 5.78 -4.22 12.11
N SER A 240 4.74 -3.92 11.31
CA SER A 240 4.74 -2.85 10.32
C SER A 240 3.43 -2.06 10.34
N ILE A 241 3.56 -0.72 10.42
CA ILE A 241 2.45 0.23 10.40
C ILE A 241 2.72 1.30 9.34
N ASP A 242 1.78 1.48 8.42
CA ASP A 242 1.70 2.61 7.51
C ASP A 242 0.33 3.29 7.68
N VAL A 243 0.33 4.45 8.32
CA VAL A 243 -0.87 5.29 8.53
C VAL A 243 -0.67 6.66 7.90
N SER A 244 0.12 6.72 6.84
CA SER A 244 0.45 7.96 6.15
C SER A 244 -0.75 8.58 5.44
N ARG A 245 -0.68 9.91 5.22
CA ARG A 245 -1.70 10.68 4.48
C ARG A 245 -3.10 10.50 5.07
N ASN A 246 -3.23 10.85 6.34
CA ASN A 246 -4.49 10.94 7.06
C ASN A 246 -4.56 12.31 7.77
N SER A 247 -5.53 12.48 8.66
CA SER A 247 -5.60 13.65 9.56
C SER A 247 -5.41 13.26 11.03
N ILE A 248 -4.61 12.24 11.30
CA ILE A 248 -4.46 11.67 12.65
C ILE A 248 -3.80 12.69 13.57
N THR A 249 -4.51 13.02 14.65
CA THR A 249 -4.02 13.85 15.76
C THR A 249 -3.59 13.00 16.96
N GLN A 250 -4.12 11.77 17.07
CA GLN A 250 -3.80 10.83 18.15
C GLN A 250 -3.56 9.42 17.59
N LEU A 251 -2.35 8.91 17.77
CA LEU A 251 -1.94 7.56 17.38
C LEU A 251 -1.47 6.79 18.61
N ASN A 252 -2.26 5.83 19.09
CA ASN A 252 -1.90 5.02 20.25
C ASN A 252 -1.26 3.68 19.80
N ILE A 253 0.07 3.60 19.87
CA ILE A 253 0.89 2.43 19.58
C ILE A 253 1.66 1.92 20.82
N SER A 254 1.23 2.30 22.02
CA SER A 254 1.94 2.07 23.28
C SER A 254 2.31 0.59 23.55
N ASN A 255 1.53 -0.36 23.02
CA ASN A 255 1.75 -1.79 23.16
C ASN A 255 2.37 -2.48 21.94
N CYS A 256 2.70 -1.75 20.87
CA CYS A 256 3.29 -2.31 19.65
C CYS A 256 4.80 -2.56 19.79
N LYS A 257 5.20 -3.36 20.77
CA LYS A 257 6.62 -3.59 21.15
C LYS A 257 7.45 -4.35 20.10
N LYS A 258 6.82 -4.90 19.07
CA LYS A 258 7.48 -5.63 17.98
C LYS A 258 7.70 -4.77 16.74
N LEU A 259 7.27 -3.52 16.77
CA LEU A 259 7.26 -2.63 15.64
C LEU A 259 8.69 -2.38 15.11
N ARG A 260 8.89 -2.64 13.81
CA ARG A 260 10.14 -2.41 13.08
C ARG A 260 10.01 -1.30 12.05
N TYR A 261 8.83 -1.10 11.52
CA TYR A 261 8.53 -0.08 10.53
C TYR A 261 7.32 0.73 10.95
N LEU A 262 7.50 2.06 11.05
CA LEU A 262 6.42 3.02 11.25
C LEU A 262 6.49 4.12 10.20
N ASN A 263 5.43 4.27 9.45
CA ASN A 263 5.20 5.40 8.56
C ASN A 263 3.91 6.11 8.99
N CYS A 264 4.04 7.29 9.57
CA CYS A 264 2.95 8.21 9.90
C CYS A 264 3.09 9.56 9.17
N TYR A 265 3.78 9.56 8.02
CA TYR A 265 3.99 10.69 7.13
C TYR A 265 2.68 11.41 6.80
N PHE A 266 2.73 12.73 6.78
CA PHE A 266 1.62 13.61 6.41
C PHE A 266 0.35 13.34 7.24
N ASN A 267 0.42 13.76 8.51
CA ASN A 267 -0.66 13.71 9.50
C ASN A 267 -0.67 15.01 10.32
N LYS A 268 -1.35 15.02 11.46
CA LYS A 268 -1.45 16.17 12.38
C LYS A 268 -1.01 15.82 13.80
N LEU A 269 -0.01 14.93 13.91
CA LEU A 269 0.51 14.48 15.21
C LEU A 269 1.33 15.61 15.84
N SER A 270 0.97 16.04 17.05
CA SER A 270 1.78 16.94 17.87
C SER A 270 2.76 16.22 18.80
N GLU A 271 2.50 14.93 19.05
CA GLU A 271 3.32 14.03 19.85
C GLU A 271 3.33 12.62 19.28
N LEU A 272 4.39 11.87 19.51
CA LEU A 272 4.52 10.48 19.07
C LEU A 272 5.25 9.67 20.14
N GLU A 273 4.50 8.83 20.87
CA GLU A 273 5.06 7.92 21.87
C GLU A 273 5.47 6.60 21.23
N LEU A 274 6.76 6.28 21.33
CA LEU A 274 7.37 5.11 20.70
C LEU A 274 7.93 4.17 21.78
N ASN A 275 7.52 2.89 21.76
CA ASN A 275 7.90 1.91 22.79
C ASN A 275 8.57 0.64 22.23
N SER A 276 8.97 0.62 20.95
CA SER A 276 9.64 -0.54 20.34
C SER A 276 11.13 -0.32 20.17
N SER A 277 11.96 -1.03 20.94
CA SER A 277 13.41 -1.03 20.73
C SER A 277 13.89 -1.69 19.43
N LEU A 278 12.97 -2.30 18.67
CA LEU A 278 13.25 -2.99 17.41
C LEU A 278 13.05 -2.10 16.18
N LEU A 279 12.67 -0.84 16.39
CA LEU A 279 12.36 0.07 15.28
C LEU A 279 13.58 0.29 14.38
N CYS A 280 13.41 -0.06 13.09
CA CYS A 280 14.44 0.08 12.07
C CYS A 280 14.20 1.28 11.16
N THR A 281 12.94 1.60 10.91
CA THR A 281 12.53 2.72 10.05
C THR A 281 11.42 3.51 10.71
N LEU A 282 11.62 4.81 10.85
CA LEU A 282 10.62 5.76 11.28
C LEU A 282 10.46 6.85 10.22
N ASN A 283 9.26 7.00 9.71
CA ASN A 283 8.88 8.17 8.93
C ASN A 283 7.72 8.88 9.63
N CYS A 284 8.01 10.04 10.21
CA CYS A 284 7.05 10.93 10.83
C CYS A 284 7.09 12.33 10.21
N SER A 285 7.61 12.46 8.99
CA SER A 285 7.69 13.73 8.27
C SER A 285 6.30 14.34 8.04
N ASP A 286 6.25 15.66 7.88
CA ASP A 286 5.03 16.45 7.68
C ASP A 286 3.97 16.19 8.75
N ASN A 287 4.31 16.56 9.99
CA ASN A 287 3.47 16.52 11.16
C ASN A 287 3.68 17.81 11.98
N GLU A 288 3.14 17.87 13.21
CA GLU A 288 3.27 19.01 14.13
C GLU A 288 4.12 18.67 15.36
N ILE A 289 4.99 17.65 15.25
CA ILE A 289 5.76 17.08 16.37
C ILE A 289 6.80 18.12 16.86
N SER A 290 6.75 18.43 18.16
CA SER A 290 7.71 19.35 18.78
C SER A 290 8.82 18.64 19.57
N LYS A 291 8.61 17.36 19.93
CA LYS A 291 9.58 16.52 20.62
C LYS A 291 9.57 15.11 20.07
N LEU A 292 10.74 14.57 19.75
CA LEU A 292 10.90 13.21 19.25
C LEU A 292 12.07 12.52 19.99
N ASP A 293 11.74 11.56 20.86
CA ASP A 293 12.73 10.75 21.55
C ASP A 293 13.02 9.47 20.78
N VAL A 294 14.22 9.39 20.19
CA VAL A 294 14.73 8.23 19.46
C VAL A 294 15.92 7.56 20.18
N THR A 295 16.23 7.97 21.40
CA THR A 295 17.42 7.50 22.14
C THR A 295 17.42 6.00 22.47
N ASN A 296 16.25 5.35 22.45
CA ASN A 296 16.10 3.92 22.69
C ASN A 296 16.19 3.04 21.44
N PHE A 297 16.32 3.62 20.22
CA PHE A 297 16.21 2.86 18.97
C PHE A 297 17.56 2.53 18.35
N LYS A 298 18.30 1.64 19.01
CA LYS A 298 19.64 1.18 18.57
C LYS A 298 19.64 0.45 17.22
N GLU A 299 18.49 -0.01 16.76
CA GLU A 299 18.32 -0.69 15.46
C GLU A 299 17.89 0.28 14.34
N LEU A 300 17.69 1.58 14.65
CA LEU A 300 17.20 2.57 13.71
C LEU A 300 18.24 2.82 12.60
N LYS A 301 17.81 2.60 11.35
CA LYS A 301 18.58 2.79 10.14
C LYS A 301 18.11 3.99 9.33
N HIS A 302 16.82 4.23 9.30
CA HIS A 302 16.20 5.29 8.53
C HIS A 302 15.32 6.13 9.43
N LEU A 303 15.63 7.41 9.53
CA LEU A 303 14.83 8.40 10.24
C LEU A 303 14.45 9.53 9.28
N TYR A 304 13.15 9.68 9.04
CA TYR A 304 12.57 10.76 8.27
C TYR A 304 11.62 11.56 9.18
N CYS A 305 11.99 12.80 9.50
CA CYS A 305 11.26 13.67 10.42
C CYS A 305 11.19 15.13 9.91
N ASP A 306 11.28 15.32 8.61
CA ASP A 306 11.15 16.63 7.97
C ASP A 306 9.80 17.29 8.23
N GLY A 307 9.73 18.62 8.09
CA GLY A 307 8.45 19.34 8.16
C GLY A 307 7.73 19.14 9.50
N ASN A 308 8.45 19.33 10.60
CA ASN A 308 7.93 19.27 11.96
C ASN A 308 8.30 20.53 12.77
N ASN A 309 8.05 20.55 14.08
CA ASN A 309 8.35 21.67 14.97
C ASN A 309 9.51 21.35 15.93
N LEU A 310 10.44 20.45 15.54
CA LEU A 310 11.53 20.01 16.40
C LEU A 310 12.52 21.14 16.64
N SER A 311 12.80 21.45 17.91
CA SER A 311 13.88 22.37 18.33
C SER A 311 15.18 21.66 18.73
N GLU A 312 15.08 20.34 18.98
CA GLU A 312 16.19 19.45 19.33
C GLU A 312 15.96 18.07 18.73
N LEU A 313 17.06 17.35 18.41
CA LEU A 313 17.04 15.97 17.94
C LEU A 313 18.28 15.23 18.40
N ASP A 314 18.15 14.35 19.40
CA ASP A 314 19.25 13.51 19.90
C ASP A 314 19.23 12.13 19.21
N ILE A 315 20.14 11.94 18.27
CA ILE A 315 20.38 10.69 17.55
C ILE A 315 21.65 9.97 18.01
N SER A 316 22.27 10.41 19.11
CA SER A 316 23.57 9.90 19.57
C SER A 316 23.60 8.39 19.89
N LYS A 317 22.42 7.78 20.13
CA LYS A 317 22.27 6.34 20.36
C LYS A 317 21.87 5.52 19.15
N CYS A 318 21.60 6.19 18.02
CA CYS A 318 21.22 5.56 16.75
C CYS A 318 22.46 5.26 15.89
N GLU A 319 23.42 4.46 16.43
CA GLU A 319 24.72 4.19 15.79
C GLU A 319 24.62 3.42 14.46
N LYS A 320 23.42 2.87 14.13
CA LYS A 320 23.15 2.16 12.88
C LYS A 320 22.49 3.05 11.83
N LEU A 321 22.32 4.35 12.13
CA LEU A 321 21.62 5.26 11.23
C LEU A 321 22.38 5.40 9.91
N GLU A 322 21.67 5.12 8.82
CA GLU A 322 22.14 5.11 7.44
C GLU A 322 21.59 6.31 6.65
N GLN A 323 20.33 6.71 6.93
CA GLN A 323 19.66 7.85 6.32
C GLN A 323 19.00 8.73 7.39
N LEU A 324 19.21 10.03 7.27
CA LEU A 324 18.59 11.05 8.12
C LEU A 324 18.00 12.15 7.25
N THR A 325 16.71 12.39 7.38
CA THR A 325 16.05 13.60 6.91
C THR A 325 15.37 14.30 8.08
N CYS A 326 15.75 15.53 8.34
CA CYS A 326 15.22 16.36 9.43
C CYS A 326 15.08 17.83 8.99
N GLY A 327 14.94 18.05 7.70
CA GLY A 327 14.75 19.37 7.12
C GLY A 327 13.45 20.02 7.57
N PHE A 328 13.33 21.35 7.36
CA PHE A 328 12.13 22.13 7.69
C PHE A 328 11.64 21.90 9.13
N ASN A 329 12.56 22.10 10.08
CA ASN A 329 12.36 22.08 11.52
C ASN A 329 12.92 23.36 12.16
N ASN A 330 13.03 23.42 13.49
CA ASN A 330 13.56 24.57 14.22
C ASN A 330 14.93 24.26 14.88
N LEU A 331 15.69 23.29 14.34
CA LEU A 331 16.94 22.85 14.93
C LEU A 331 18.03 23.94 14.84
N SER A 332 18.64 24.28 15.99
CA SER A 332 19.81 25.16 16.06
C SER A 332 21.13 24.38 16.07
N GLU A 333 21.08 23.11 16.43
CA GLU A 333 22.20 22.18 16.51
C GLU A 333 21.79 20.81 15.94
N LEU A 334 22.73 20.12 15.32
CA LEU A 334 22.57 18.72 14.89
C LEU A 334 23.91 18.00 15.05
N ASN A 335 23.95 17.03 15.97
CA ASN A 335 25.16 16.24 16.23
C ASN A 335 25.07 14.87 15.56
N VAL A 336 25.82 14.65 14.49
CA VAL A 336 25.88 13.41 13.71
C VAL A 336 27.14 12.58 13.94
N ARG A 337 28.00 12.95 14.90
CA ARG A 337 29.33 12.33 15.12
C ARG A 337 29.25 10.83 15.46
N GLN A 338 28.18 10.36 16.11
CA GLN A 338 28.00 8.95 16.48
C GLN A 338 27.40 8.10 15.34
N ASN A 339 26.94 8.75 14.27
CA ASN A 339 26.21 8.11 13.17
C ASN A 339 27.15 7.92 11.95
N SER A 340 28.26 7.22 12.15
CA SER A 340 29.31 7.03 11.15
C SER A 340 28.89 6.25 9.91
N LYS A 341 27.70 5.64 9.91
CA LYS A 341 27.13 4.91 8.77
C LYS A 341 26.24 5.77 7.88
N LEU A 342 26.01 7.03 8.23
CA LEU A 342 25.20 7.93 7.43
C LEU A 342 25.82 8.11 6.05
N TYR A 343 25.07 7.73 5.03
CA TYR A 343 25.39 8.01 3.64
C TYR A 343 24.50 9.10 3.04
N PHE A 344 23.36 9.41 3.69
CA PHE A 344 22.43 10.44 3.29
C PHE A 344 22.03 11.32 4.47
N ILE A 345 22.20 12.65 4.34
CA ILE A 345 21.77 13.65 5.30
C ILE A 345 21.02 14.75 4.57
N GLU A 346 19.79 15.01 4.98
CA GLU A 346 19.01 16.20 4.63
C GLU A 346 18.60 16.94 5.89
N CYS A 347 19.10 18.16 6.07
CA CYS A 347 18.89 19.00 7.25
C CYS A 347 18.61 20.46 6.92
N GLY A 348 18.20 20.73 5.67
CA GLY A 348 17.85 22.06 5.17
C GLY A 348 16.65 22.66 5.86
N GLY A 349 16.40 23.99 5.69
CA GLY A 349 15.27 24.66 6.30
C GLY A 349 15.28 24.66 7.83
N ASN A 350 16.48 24.66 8.45
CA ASN A 350 16.70 24.72 9.89
C ASN A 350 17.48 25.98 10.30
N ASN A 351 17.74 26.16 11.60
CA ASN A 351 18.52 27.28 12.14
C ASN A 351 20.00 26.93 12.40
N LEU A 352 20.52 25.89 11.71
CA LEU A 352 21.88 25.40 11.92
C LEU A 352 22.93 26.42 11.49
N GLN A 353 23.86 26.77 12.40
CA GLN A 353 24.99 27.66 12.10
C GLN A 353 26.22 26.90 11.59
N SER A 354 26.33 25.64 11.95
CA SER A 354 27.40 24.71 11.55
C SER A 354 26.94 23.26 11.70
N ILE A 355 27.66 22.34 11.07
CA ILE A 355 27.52 20.88 11.27
C ILE A 355 28.90 20.23 11.20
N ASP A 356 29.19 19.33 12.12
CA ASP A 356 30.44 18.57 12.15
C ASP A 356 30.29 17.22 11.46
N LEU A 357 30.82 17.09 10.24
CA LEU A 357 30.78 15.88 9.42
C LEU A 357 32.05 15.03 9.50
N SER A 358 32.97 15.36 10.43
CA SER A 358 34.30 14.71 10.52
C SER A 358 34.26 13.19 10.77
N LYS A 359 33.13 12.63 11.20
CA LYS A 359 32.93 11.19 11.42
C LYS A 359 32.08 10.49 10.36
N ASN A 360 31.55 11.22 9.38
CA ASN A 360 30.60 10.71 8.39
C ASN A 360 31.30 10.39 7.05
N GLN A 361 32.30 9.51 7.09
CA GLN A 361 33.14 9.15 5.91
C GLN A 361 32.34 8.36 4.83
N GLU A 362 31.20 7.81 5.18
CA GLU A 362 30.31 7.10 4.25
C GLU A 362 29.37 8.03 3.49
N LEU A 363 29.40 9.34 3.78
CA LEU A 363 28.43 10.30 3.23
C LEU A 363 28.58 10.43 1.72
N GLU A 364 27.47 10.18 1.01
CA GLU A 364 27.33 10.24 -0.45
C GLU A 364 26.44 11.43 -0.87
N ASP A 365 25.45 11.78 -0.04
CA ASP A 365 24.49 12.84 -0.34
C ASP A 365 24.31 13.75 0.88
N PHE A 366 24.55 15.05 0.70
CA PHE A 366 24.41 16.05 1.74
C PHE A 366 23.57 17.24 1.27
N CYS A 367 22.49 17.53 2.00
CA CYS A 367 21.63 18.67 1.75
C CYS A 367 21.42 19.48 3.03
N CYS A 368 21.76 20.78 2.98
CA CYS A 368 21.51 21.76 4.03
C CYS A 368 20.94 23.08 3.45
N GLU A 369 20.07 22.95 2.46
CA GLU A 369 19.46 24.10 1.80
C GLU A 369 18.71 25.02 2.79
N ASP A 370 18.68 26.32 2.48
CA ASP A 370 17.98 27.34 3.29
C ASP A 370 18.34 27.29 4.79
N SER A 371 19.57 26.92 5.13
CA SER A 371 20.11 26.96 6.49
C SER A 371 21.20 28.02 6.61
N PRO A 372 21.32 28.76 7.74
CA PRO A 372 22.29 29.83 7.92
C PRO A 372 23.71 29.34 8.18
N ILE A 373 24.10 28.17 7.66
CA ILE A 373 25.43 27.59 7.79
C ILE A 373 26.46 28.50 7.11
N LYS A 374 27.51 28.84 7.83
CA LYS A 374 28.58 29.73 7.37
C LYS A 374 29.84 29.01 6.94
N GLU A 375 30.14 27.90 7.56
CA GLU A 375 31.31 27.09 7.32
C GLU A 375 30.93 25.63 7.21
N LEU A 376 31.55 24.93 6.24
CA LEU A 376 31.30 23.49 6.00
C LEU A 376 32.60 22.82 5.66
N ASP A 377 33.10 21.97 6.56
CA ASP A 377 34.28 21.13 6.34
C ASP A 377 33.87 19.76 5.80
N LEU A 378 34.22 19.49 4.56
CA LEU A 378 33.94 18.22 3.87
C LEU A 378 35.17 17.32 3.75
N SER A 379 36.30 17.67 4.39
CA SER A 379 37.58 16.98 4.22
C SER A 379 37.54 15.48 4.51
N SER A 380 36.65 15.04 5.38
CA SER A 380 36.44 13.63 5.72
C SER A 380 35.44 12.89 4.82
N CYS A 381 34.67 13.62 4.01
CA CYS A 381 33.53 13.06 3.26
C CYS A 381 33.89 12.73 1.81
N THR A 382 34.90 11.90 1.61
CA THR A 382 35.51 11.62 0.29
C THR A 382 34.62 10.84 -0.68
N LYS A 383 33.48 10.34 -0.21
CA LYS A 383 32.51 9.61 -1.02
C LYS A 383 31.35 10.47 -1.57
N LEU A 384 31.34 11.77 -1.24
CA LEU A 384 30.28 12.68 -1.67
C LEU A 384 30.12 12.70 -3.19
N GLU A 385 28.88 12.46 -3.60
CA GLU A 385 28.40 12.48 -4.97
C GLU A 385 27.44 13.66 -5.23
N ARG A 386 26.72 14.10 -4.19
CA ARG A 386 25.75 15.19 -4.27
C ARG A 386 25.87 16.14 -3.09
N ILE A 387 25.87 17.44 -3.39
CA ILE A 387 25.90 18.52 -2.39
C ILE A 387 24.85 19.56 -2.78
N ASN A 388 23.95 19.87 -1.84
CA ASN A 388 23.01 20.97 -1.96
C ASN A 388 23.18 21.93 -0.77
N ILE A 389 23.74 23.12 -1.04
CA ILE A 389 23.93 24.22 -0.09
C ILE A 389 23.16 25.48 -0.55
N TYR A 390 22.06 25.29 -1.31
CA TYR A 390 21.21 26.37 -1.76
C TYR A 390 20.77 27.26 -0.58
N GLY A 391 20.79 28.57 -0.76
CA GLY A 391 20.34 29.52 0.26
C GLY A 391 21.22 29.62 1.51
N SER A 392 22.38 28.94 1.57
CA SER A 392 23.31 28.96 2.72
C SER A 392 24.08 30.28 2.83
N GLN A 393 24.75 30.50 3.99
CA GLN A 393 25.67 31.63 4.21
C GLN A 393 27.13 31.25 4.02
N ILE A 394 27.44 30.11 3.40
CA ILE A 394 28.80 29.63 3.10
C ILE A 394 29.41 30.56 2.07
N THR A 395 30.59 31.12 2.38
CA THR A 395 31.32 32.02 1.48
C THR A 395 32.43 31.30 0.70
N THR A 396 32.97 30.23 1.24
CA THR A 396 34.04 29.45 0.65
C THR A 396 33.83 27.97 0.95
N ILE A 397 34.06 27.11 -0.05
CA ILE A 397 34.00 25.66 0.11
C ILE A 397 35.15 24.97 -0.60
N ASP A 398 35.69 23.91 -0.01
CA ASP A 398 36.75 23.09 -0.59
C ASP A 398 36.20 21.72 -0.98
N ILE A 399 36.10 21.49 -2.27
CA ILE A 399 35.66 20.24 -2.89
C ILE A 399 36.78 19.62 -3.76
N SER A 400 38.01 20.11 -3.63
CA SER A 400 39.15 19.70 -4.47
C SER A 400 39.50 18.22 -4.37
N HIS A 401 39.08 17.55 -3.31
CA HIS A 401 39.29 16.13 -3.02
C HIS A 401 38.08 15.23 -3.37
N LEU A 402 36.97 15.81 -3.81
CA LEU A 402 35.74 15.08 -4.09
C LEU A 402 35.67 14.61 -5.56
N ASN A 403 36.31 13.48 -5.84
CA ASN A 403 36.43 12.97 -7.23
C ASN A 403 35.17 12.33 -7.79
N LYS A 404 34.11 12.08 -6.94
CA LYS A 404 32.86 11.48 -7.34
C LYS A 404 31.73 12.48 -7.46
N LEU A 405 31.97 13.74 -7.09
CA LEU A 405 30.93 14.77 -7.05
C LEU A 405 30.44 15.08 -8.46
N TYR A 406 29.16 14.76 -8.73
CA TYR A 406 28.52 15.07 -10.02
C TYR A 406 27.39 16.09 -9.90
N TYR A 407 26.80 16.29 -8.70
CA TYR A 407 25.75 17.26 -8.44
C TYR A 407 26.19 18.29 -7.40
N PHE A 408 26.16 19.57 -7.74
CA PHE A 408 26.49 20.66 -6.82
C PHE A 408 25.52 21.83 -7.00
N LYS A 409 24.70 22.12 -5.96
CA LYS A 409 23.73 23.21 -5.97
C LYS A 409 24.06 24.22 -4.87
N ALA A 410 24.44 25.44 -5.26
CA ALA A 410 24.79 26.55 -4.36
C ALA A 410 24.12 27.87 -4.78
N TYR A 411 23.03 27.80 -5.50
CA TYR A 411 22.27 28.99 -5.93
C TYR A 411 21.69 29.73 -4.72
N ARG A 412 21.54 31.06 -4.78
CA ARG A 412 21.11 31.93 -3.68
C ARG A 412 21.93 31.80 -2.40
N SER A 413 23.12 31.22 -2.44
CA SER A 413 24.05 31.18 -1.31
C SER A 413 24.96 32.43 -1.27
N SER A 414 25.69 32.58 -0.17
CA SER A 414 26.73 33.64 -0.07
C SER A 414 28.05 33.21 -0.71
N LEU A 415 28.10 32.14 -1.46
CA LEU A 415 29.34 31.52 -2.00
C LEU A 415 30.04 32.43 -2.96
N LYS A 416 31.38 32.61 -2.75
CA LYS A 416 32.28 33.41 -3.60
C LYS A 416 33.44 32.60 -4.14
N THR A 417 33.88 31.58 -3.42
CA THR A 417 35.06 30.80 -3.83
C THR A 417 34.79 29.30 -3.65
N ILE A 418 35.10 28.54 -4.69
CA ILE A 418 35.13 27.08 -4.66
C ILE A 418 36.58 26.64 -4.93
N TRP A 419 37.18 25.85 -4.00
CA TRP A 419 38.44 25.18 -4.24
C TRP A 419 38.20 23.85 -4.94
N VAL A 420 38.78 23.69 -6.11
CA VAL A 420 38.62 22.52 -6.99
C VAL A 420 39.96 21.81 -7.26
N SER A 421 39.91 20.59 -7.76
CA SER A 421 41.10 19.86 -8.20
C SER A 421 41.74 20.51 -9.44
N LYS A 422 43.03 20.19 -9.72
CA LYS A 422 43.74 20.74 -10.90
C LYS A 422 43.11 20.37 -12.24
N ASN A 423 42.47 19.24 -12.32
CA ASN A 423 41.80 18.71 -13.54
C ASN A 423 40.29 18.83 -13.47
N PHE A 424 39.84 19.81 -12.73
CA PHE A 424 38.39 19.99 -12.56
C PHE A 424 37.75 20.55 -13.83
N GLU A 425 36.68 19.86 -14.28
CA GLU A 425 35.77 20.35 -15.33
C GLU A 425 34.38 20.42 -14.73
N PRO A 426 33.69 21.60 -14.76
CA PRO A 426 32.31 21.72 -14.29
C PRO A 426 31.41 20.77 -15.09
N MET A 427 30.56 20.06 -14.38
CA MET A 427 29.54 19.17 -14.99
C MET A 427 28.24 19.93 -15.23
N ASP A 428 27.38 19.42 -16.13
CA ASP A 428 26.09 20.02 -16.49
C ASP A 428 25.11 20.17 -15.30
N MET A 429 25.35 19.47 -14.18
CA MET A 429 24.51 19.50 -12.98
C MET A 429 25.11 20.40 -11.86
N TRP A 430 25.79 21.45 -12.23
CA TRP A 430 26.30 22.47 -11.33
C TRP A 430 25.46 23.74 -11.41
N PHE A 431 24.85 24.09 -10.28
CA PHE A 431 23.95 25.24 -10.14
C PHE A 431 24.56 26.24 -9.17
N ILE A 432 25.36 27.16 -9.71
CA ILE A 432 26.09 28.22 -8.96
C ILE A 432 25.78 29.59 -9.58
N GLU A 433 26.01 30.67 -8.82
CA GLU A 433 25.92 32.04 -9.34
C GLU A 433 27.10 32.37 -10.26
N ASP A 434 26.90 33.27 -11.23
CA ASP A 434 27.91 33.65 -12.24
C ASP A 434 29.15 34.31 -11.64
N ASP A 435 29.05 34.92 -10.44
CA ASP A 435 30.15 35.63 -9.78
C ASP A 435 31.00 34.72 -8.85
N VAL A 436 30.72 33.44 -8.79
CA VAL A 436 31.46 32.45 -8.01
C VAL A 436 32.75 32.07 -8.73
N VAL A 437 33.91 32.17 -8.05
CA VAL A 437 35.21 31.89 -8.60
C VAL A 437 35.70 30.50 -8.20
N CYS A 438 36.02 29.66 -9.20
CA CYS A 438 36.72 28.41 -8.98
C CYS A 438 38.22 28.63 -8.91
N LYS A 439 38.89 28.18 -7.84
CA LYS A 439 40.32 28.24 -7.63
C LYS A 439 40.89 26.84 -7.49
N THR A 440 42.03 26.59 -8.14
CA THR A 440 42.76 25.32 -8.01
C THR A 440 43.64 25.32 -6.79
N LYS A 441 43.60 24.24 -6.02
CA LYS A 441 44.55 24.00 -4.93
C LYS A 441 45.86 23.53 -5.52
N GLN A 442 47.00 24.17 -5.09
CA GLN A 442 48.33 23.80 -5.53
C GLN A 442 48.78 22.46 -4.93
#